data_a13493a6c5136f7dacf10905119e87ef
#
_entry.id   a13493a6c5136f7dacf10905119e87ef
#
_cell.length_a   1.000
_cell.length_b   1.000
_cell.length_c   1.000
_cell.angle_alpha   90.00
_cell.angle_beta   90.00
_cell.angle_gamma   90.00
#
_symmetry.space_group_name_H-M   'P 1'
#
loop_
_entity.id
_entity.type
_entity.pdbx_description
1 polymer ?
#
loop_
_entity_poly.entity_id
_entity_poly.type
_entity_poly.pdbx_seq_one_letter_code
_entity_poly.pdbx_strand_id
1 'polypeptide(L)'
;MKQELIEIVCKKSFKYSHEPVFKLVSGKMSRFYVNCKPTTMSPRGMFLVGHLVFEAVKDLRLDGIGGLTFGADPMAVATAFVSELKGKSINAFSIRKTKKDHGIIKWIEGDMNPGQRVVIIDDVATTGGSTIKAIERAGSEGLDVVKAVILVDRQEGGLENIRQHVKDVTAIITRDDLIEQWSVISGP
;
A
#
# COMPACT_ATOMS: atom_id res chain seq x y z
N MET A 1 -11.81 13.81 1.61
CA MET A 1 -11.34 12.46 1.15
C MET A 1 -10.39 11.81 2.15
N LYS A 2 -9.23 12.43 2.54
CA LYS A 2 -8.32 11.78 3.51
C LYS A 2 -9.01 11.52 4.85
N GLN A 3 -9.67 12.50 5.44
CA GLN A 3 -10.40 12.34 6.70
C GLN A 3 -11.47 11.24 6.63
N GLU A 4 -12.25 11.20 5.56
CA GLU A 4 -13.25 10.15 5.36
C GLU A 4 -12.62 8.75 5.24
N LEU A 5 -11.45 8.64 4.58
CA LEU A 5 -10.73 7.38 4.53
C LEU A 5 -10.24 6.95 5.93
N ILE A 6 -9.71 7.88 6.73
CA ILE A 6 -9.31 7.61 8.13
C ILE A 6 -10.50 7.06 8.92
N GLU A 7 -11.68 7.66 8.82
CA GLU A 7 -12.91 7.20 9.49
C GLU A 7 -13.30 5.77 9.07
N ILE A 8 -13.24 5.47 7.76
CA ILE A 8 -13.58 4.15 7.23
C ILE A 8 -12.54 3.11 7.68
N VAL A 9 -11.24 3.45 7.61
CA VAL A 9 -10.17 2.56 8.08
C VAL A 9 -10.33 2.30 9.57
N CYS A 10 -10.58 3.32 10.36
CA CYS A 10 -10.79 3.19 11.80
C CYS A 10 -11.95 2.24 12.12
N LYS A 11 -13.09 2.38 11.43
CA LYS A 11 -14.29 1.55 11.66
C LYS A 11 -14.14 0.10 11.17
N LYS A 12 -13.49 -0.12 10.01
CA LYS A 12 -13.48 -1.44 9.33
C LYS A 12 -12.18 -2.22 9.48
N SER A 13 -11.07 -1.53 9.65
CA SER A 13 -9.72 -2.07 9.43
C SER A 13 -8.78 -1.90 10.62
N PHE A 14 -9.13 -1.08 11.60
CA PHE A 14 -8.33 -0.78 12.76
C PHE A 14 -8.98 -1.33 14.04
N LYS A 15 -8.18 -1.92 14.91
CA LYS A 15 -8.58 -2.34 16.25
C LYS A 15 -7.56 -1.81 17.25
N TYR A 16 -8.03 -1.27 18.35
CA TYR A 16 -7.20 -0.78 19.43
C TYR A 16 -7.60 -1.42 20.75
N SER A 17 -6.62 -1.61 21.63
CA SER A 17 -6.80 -2.07 23.02
C SER A 17 -5.83 -1.31 23.92
N HIS A 18 -6.24 -0.99 25.14
CA HIS A 18 -5.37 -0.40 26.15
C HIS A 18 -4.23 -1.33 26.53
N GLU A 19 -4.42 -2.64 26.42
CA GLU A 19 -3.41 -3.66 26.66
C GLU A 19 -2.86 -4.24 25.34
N PRO A 20 -1.58 -4.68 25.29
CA PRO A 20 -0.98 -5.26 24.11
C PRO A 20 -1.47 -6.69 23.88
N VAL A 21 -2.64 -6.84 23.23
CA VAL A 21 -3.33 -8.13 23.02
C VAL A 21 -3.15 -8.69 21.59
N PHE A 22 -2.69 -7.88 20.64
CA PHE A 22 -2.57 -8.31 19.25
C PHE A 22 -1.17 -8.84 18.96
N LYS A 23 -1.04 -10.14 18.67
CA LYS A 23 0.22 -10.75 18.26
C LYS A 23 0.53 -10.41 16.79
N LEU A 24 1.65 -9.76 16.56
CA LEU A 24 2.14 -9.42 15.21
C LEU A 24 2.87 -10.61 14.57
N VAL A 25 3.08 -10.54 13.25
CA VAL A 25 3.87 -11.54 12.49
C VAL A 25 5.29 -11.65 13.04
N SER A 26 5.87 -10.57 13.56
CA SER A 26 7.17 -10.55 14.23
C SER A 26 7.20 -11.28 15.59
N GLY A 27 6.04 -11.73 16.09
CA GLY A 27 5.88 -12.31 17.43
C GLY A 27 5.69 -11.28 18.54
N LYS A 28 5.90 -9.99 18.29
CA LYS A 28 5.68 -8.91 19.26
C LYS A 28 4.19 -8.72 19.55
N MET A 29 3.87 -8.39 20.79
CA MET A 29 2.51 -7.98 21.18
C MET A 29 2.31 -6.48 20.90
N SER A 30 1.13 -6.12 20.40
CA SER A 30 0.77 -4.75 20.04
C SER A 30 -0.56 -4.36 20.67
N ARG A 31 -0.74 -3.06 20.93
CA ARG A 31 -2.01 -2.47 21.35
C ARG A 31 -2.98 -2.25 20.19
N PHE A 32 -2.53 -2.36 18.95
CA PHE A 32 -3.37 -2.15 17.78
C PHE A 32 -3.08 -3.17 16.68
N TYR A 33 -4.10 -3.39 15.87
CA TYR A 33 -4.07 -4.25 14.70
C TYR A 33 -4.66 -3.52 13.50
N VAL A 34 -4.02 -3.60 12.34
CA VAL A 34 -4.49 -3.02 11.09
C VAL A 34 -4.60 -4.11 10.04
N ASN A 35 -5.78 -4.20 9.39
CA ASN A 35 -5.99 -5.00 8.20
C ASN A 35 -6.79 -4.16 7.20
N CYS A 36 -6.13 -3.60 6.20
CA CYS A 36 -6.76 -2.67 5.28
C CYS A 36 -7.73 -3.31 4.27
N LYS A 37 -7.72 -4.64 4.09
CA LYS A 37 -8.55 -5.34 3.09
C LYS A 37 -10.05 -5.06 3.22
N PRO A 38 -10.68 -5.04 4.42
CA PRO A 38 -12.09 -4.66 4.53
C PRO A 38 -12.40 -3.24 4.03
N THR A 39 -11.42 -2.34 4.06
CA THR A 39 -11.54 -0.99 3.49
C THR A 39 -11.21 -0.99 2.01
N THR A 40 -10.03 -1.46 1.61
CA THR A 40 -9.54 -1.37 0.22
C THR A 40 -10.39 -2.17 -0.77
N MET A 41 -11.14 -3.18 -0.30
CA MET A 41 -12.07 -3.97 -1.10
C MET A 41 -13.52 -3.49 -1.01
N SER A 42 -13.83 -2.47 -0.20
CA SER A 42 -15.18 -1.89 -0.17
C SER A 42 -15.33 -0.81 -1.26
N PRO A 43 -16.54 -0.63 -1.86
CA PRO A 43 -16.72 0.33 -2.95
C PRO A 43 -16.24 1.75 -2.61
N ARG A 44 -16.64 2.25 -1.44
CA ARG A 44 -16.23 3.59 -1.00
C ARG A 44 -14.76 3.69 -0.64
N GLY A 45 -14.21 2.67 0.02
CA GLY A 45 -12.78 2.60 0.35
C GLY A 45 -11.92 2.54 -0.91
N MET A 46 -12.30 1.71 -1.88
CA MET A 46 -11.65 1.61 -3.19
C MET A 46 -11.64 2.96 -3.93
N PHE A 47 -12.78 3.66 -3.95
CA PHE A 47 -12.89 5.01 -4.52
C PHE A 47 -11.90 5.99 -3.86
N LEU A 48 -11.89 6.06 -2.53
CA LEU A 48 -11.05 7.00 -1.79
C LEU A 48 -9.55 6.67 -1.94
N VAL A 49 -9.20 5.40 -1.81
CA VAL A 49 -7.81 4.92 -1.94
C VAL A 49 -7.28 5.20 -3.35
N GLY A 50 -8.04 4.85 -4.40
CA GLY A 50 -7.64 5.11 -5.78
C GLY A 50 -7.36 6.59 -6.04
N HIS A 51 -8.22 7.48 -5.56
CA HIS A 51 -8.03 8.94 -5.72
C HIS A 51 -6.84 9.46 -4.92
N LEU A 52 -6.68 9.06 -3.65
CA LEU A 52 -5.59 9.56 -2.81
C LEU A 52 -4.22 9.04 -3.25
N VAL A 53 -4.15 7.79 -3.68
CA VAL A 53 -2.91 7.25 -4.25
C VAL A 53 -2.61 7.93 -5.59
N PHE A 54 -3.60 8.12 -6.46
CA PHE A 54 -3.41 8.87 -7.71
C PHE A 54 -2.90 10.29 -7.45
N GLU A 55 -3.49 11.03 -6.51
CA GLU A 55 -3.02 12.37 -6.13
C GLU A 55 -1.55 12.36 -5.66
N ALA A 56 -1.10 11.30 -4.97
CA ALA A 56 0.29 11.18 -4.51
C ALA A 56 1.31 10.90 -5.64
N VAL A 57 0.82 10.55 -6.85
CA VAL A 57 1.68 10.16 -7.98
C VAL A 57 1.39 10.93 -9.28
N LYS A 58 0.35 11.78 -9.31
CA LYS A 58 -0.15 12.44 -10.54
C LYS A 58 0.88 13.27 -11.30
N ASP A 59 1.88 13.81 -10.60
CA ASP A 59 2.91 14.66 -11.19
C ASP A 59 4.13 13.86 -11.70
N LEU A 60 4.13 12.56 -11.49
CA LEU A 60 5.15 11.66 -12.00
C LEU A 60 4.79 11.15 -13.39
N ARG A 61 5.81 10.94 -14.23
CA ARG A 61 5.67 10.16 -15.45
C ARG A 61 5.81 8.68 -15.08
N LEU A 62 4.72 7.93 -15.19
CA LEU A 62 4.63 6.53 -14.76
C LEU A 62 4.01 5.67 -15.85
N ASP A 63 4.49 4.44 -15.94
CA ASP A 63 3.93 3.38 -16.78
C ASP A 63 3.06 2.42 -15.95
N GLY A 64 3.39 2.23 -14.67
CA GLY A 64 2.67 1.28 -13.83
C GLY A 64 2.69 1.58 -12.32
N ILE A 65 1.72 0.97 -11.63
CA ILE A 65 1.58 0.98 -10.18
C ILE A 65 1.20 -0.41 -9.69
N GLY A 66 1.86 -0.91 -8.66
CA GLY A 66 1.61 -2.25 -8.15
C GLY A 66 2.38 -2.56 -6.87
N GLY A 67 2.32 -3.80 -6.43
CA GLY A 67 3.03 -4.23 -5.23
C GLY A 67 2.79 -5.69 -4.91
N LEU A 68 3.18 -6.11 -3.71
CA LEU A 68 3.10 -7.51 -3.32
C LEU A 68 1.64 -7.95 -3.12
N THR A 69 1.26 -9.04 -3.81
CA THR A 69 -0.09 -9.63 -3.67
C THR A 69 -0.31 -10.11 -2.22
N PHE A 70 -1.48 -9.97 -1.64
CA PHE A 70 -2.74 -9.47 -2.09
C PHE A 70 -3.02 -8.02 -1.59
N GLY A 71 -2.24 -7.48 -0.65
CA GLY A 71 -2.50 -6.17 -0.01
C GLY A 71 -2.52 -5.01 -1.01
N ALA A 72 -1.59 -5.02 -1.95
CA ALA A 72 -1.46 -3.98 -2.97
C ALA A 72 -2.50 -4.07 -4.10
N ASP A 73 -2.99 -5.26 -4.45
CA ASP A 73 -3.76 -5.47 -5.67
C ASP A 73 -5.04 -4.61 -5.75
N PRO A 74 -5.92 -4.53 -4.72
CA PRO A 74 -7.10 -3.68 -4.79
C PRO A 74 -6.76 -2.20 -4.96
N MET A 75 -5.66 -1.75 -4.36
CA MET A 75 -5.19 -0.37 -4.44
C MET A 75 -4.65 -0.05 -5.84
N ALA A 76 -3.87 -0.97 -6.43
CA ALA A 76 -3.32 -0.83 -7.78
C ALA A 76 -4.43 -0.70 -8.82
N VAL A 77 -5.41 -1.62 -8.78
CA VAL A 77 -6.57 -1.61 -9.68
C VAL A 77 -7.40 -0.34 -9.52
N ALA A 78 -7.67 0.09 -8.28
CA ALA A 78 -8.41 1.32 -8.02
C ALA A 78 -7.67 2.56 -8.55
N THR A 79 -6.34 2.61 -8.38
CA THR A 79 -5.52 3.74 -8.84
C THR A 79 -5.42 3.77 -10.36
N ALA A 80 -5.23 2.62 -11.01
CA ALA A 80 -5.22 2.52 -12.46
C ALA A 80 -6.55 2.99 -13.06
N PHE A 81 -7.69 2.56 -12.49
CA PHE A 81 -9.01 3.00 -12.92
C PHE A 81 -9.18 4.54 -12.78
N VAL A 82 -8.78 5.11 -11.64
CA VAL A 82 -8.83 6.57 -11.44
C VAL A 82 -7.90 7.29 -12.41
N SER A 83 -6.71 6.76 -12.67
CA SER A 83 -5.75 7.37 -13.59
C SER A 83 -6.32 7.51 -15.00
N GLU A 84 -7.04 6.50 -15.48
CA GLU A 84 -7.74 6.54 -16.79
C GLU A 84 -8.83 7.61 -16.81
N LEU A 85 -9.66 7.70 -15.75
CA LEU A 85 -10.68 8.76 -15.63
C LEU A 85 -10.08 10.18 -15.61
N LYS A 86 -8.80 10.31 -15.23
CA LYS A 86 -8.05 11.57 -15.18
C LYS A 86 -7.21 11.82 -16.45
N GLY A 87 -7.34 10.99 -17.47
CA GLY A 87 -6.59 11.10 -18.73
C GLY A 87 -5.10 10.78 -18.59
N LYS A 88 -4.72 9.99 -17.58
CA LYS A 88 -3.36 9.49 -17.37
C LYS A 88 -3.42 7.97 -17.21
N SER A 89 -3.14 7.24 -18.28
CA SER A 89 -3.18 5.77 -18.25
C SER A 89 -1.96 5.22 -17.52
N ILE A 90 -2.17 4.67 -16.32
CA ILE A 90 -1.16 3.97 -15.50
C ILE A 90 -1.61 2.53 -15.35
N ASN A 91 -0.80 1.56 -15.81
CA ASN A 91 -1.12 0.14 -15.70
C ASN A 91 -1.09 -0.35 -14.24
N ALA A 92 -2.03 -1.20 -13.86
CA ALA A 92 -1.92 -1.96 -12.62
C ALA A 92 -1.08 -3.23 -12.84
N PHE A 93 -0.24 -3.58 -11.87
CA PHE A 93 0.46 -4.86 -11.85
C PHE A 93 0.49 -5.45 -10.45
N SER A 94 0.68 -6.78 -10.38
CA SER A 94 0.80 -7.51 -9.12
C SER A 94 2.14 -8.23 -9.03
N ILE A 95 2.75 -8.25 -7.85
CA ILE A 95 3.99 -8.97 -7.58
C ILE A 95 3.67 -10.20 -6.72
N ARG A 96 4.00 -11.39 -7.21
CA ARG A 96 3.75 -12.66 -6.55
C ARG A 96 4.62 -12.84 -5.29
N LYS A 97 4.10 -13.53 -4.28
CA LYS A 97 4.86 -13.94 -3.08
C LYS A 97 5.84 -15.08 -3.36
N THR A 98 5.49 -15.96 -4.31
CA THR A 98 6.31 -17.10 -4.75
C THR A 98 6.41 -17.07 -6.26
N LYS A 99 7.53 -17.55 -6.81
CA LYS A 99 7.66 -17.75 -8.26
C LYS A 99 6.65 -18.80 -8.73
N LYS A 100 6.20 -18.64 -9.97
CA LYS A 100 5.34 -19.64 -10.63
C LYS A 100 6.18 -20.86 -10.98
N ASP A 101 5.71 -22.07 -10.62
CA ASP A 101 6.45 -23.31 -10.87
C ASP A 101 6.22 -23.84 -12.30
N HIS A 102 5.27 -23.29 -13.06
CA HIS A 102 4.91 -23.71 -14.41
C HIS A 102 4.67 -22.52 -15.34
N GLY A 103 5.04 -22.66 -16.61
CA GLY A 103 4.92 -21.63 -17.65
C GLY A 103 6.06 -20.62 -17.61
N ILE A 104 5.79 -19.36 -18.02
CA ILE A 104 6.79 -18.28 -17.96
C ILE A 104 7.02 -17.92 -16.48
N ILE A 105 8.25 -18.11 -16.01
CA ILE A 105 8.65 -17.81 -14.62
C ILE A 105 8.82 -16.29 -14.49
N LYS A 106 7.77 -15.59 -14.05
CA LYS A 106 7.79 -14.15 -13.78
C LYS A 106 7.34 -13.89 -12.35
N TRP A 107 7.90 -12.83 -11.75
CA TRP A 107 7.42 -12.29 -10.49
C TRP A 107 6.18 -11.42 -10.66
N ILE A 108 6.01 -10.80 -11.85
CA ILE A 108 5.02 -9.77 -12.13
C ILE A 108 3.88 -10.35 -12.99
N GLU A 109 2.66 -10.06 -12.60
CA GLU A 109 1.44 -10.23 -13.38
C GLU A 109 0.95 -8.84 -13.81
N GLY A 110 0.58 -8.71 -15.07
CA GLY A 110 0.20 -7.45 -15.72
C GLY A 110 1.05 -7.19 -16.96
N ASP A 111 0.72 -6.11 -17.69
CA ASP A 111 1.42 -5.71 -18.92
C ASP A 111 2.55 -4.74 -18.56
N MET A 112 3.67 -5.29 -18.10
CA MET A 112 4.86 -4.52 -17.72
C MET A 112 6.10 -5.02 -18.46
N ASN A 113 6.93 -4.08 -18.90
CA ASN A 113 8.16 -4.36 -19.66
C ASN A 113 9.38 -3.72 -18.96
N PRO A 114 10.58 -4.31 -19.10
CA PRO A 114 11.81 -3.73 -18.59
C PRO A 114 12.02 -2.27 -19.04
N GLY A 115 12.56 -1.43 -18.16
CA GLY A 115 12.76 0.00 -18.36
C GLY A 115 11.56 0.88 -18.04
N GLN A 116 10.38 0.32 -17.82
CA GLN A 116 9.21 1.07 -17.42
C GLN A 116 9.31 1.59 -15.98
N ARG A 117 8.79 2.82 -15.79
CA ARG A 117 8.81 3.53 -14.51
C ARG A 117 7.57 3.20 -13.70
N VAL A 118 7.79 2.74 -12.48
CA VAL A 118 6.70 2.23 -11.63
C VAL A 118 6.73 2.79 -10.21
N VAL A 119 5.56 2.78 -9.60
CA VAL A 119 5.38 3.04 -8.17
C VAL A 119 5.03 1.72 -7.48
N ILE A 120 5.74 1.41 -6.39
CA ILE A 120 5.37 0.31 -5.50
C ILE A 120 4.41 0.82 -4.43
N ILE A 121 3.32 0.08 -4.23
CA ILE A 121 2.32 0.37 -3.19
C ILE A 121 2.19 -0.78 -2.21
N ASP A 122 1.85 -0.45 -0.96
CA ASP A 122 1.55 -1.46 0.07
C ASP A 122 0.44 -0.96 0.98
N ASP A 123 -0.39 -1.87 1.50
CA ASP A 123 -1.52 -1.51 2.35
C ASP A 123 -1.08 -1.12 3.77
N VAL A 124 -0.07 -1.78 4.34
CA VAL A 124 0.42 -1.50 5.70
C VAL A 124 1.93 -1.69 5.78
N ALA A 125 2.65 -0.66 6.20
CA ALA A 125 4.06 -0.78 6.56
C ALA A 125 4.25 -0.87 8.08
N THR A 126 4.83 -1.97 8.54
CA THR A 126 5.35 -2.14 9.91
C THR A 126 6.86 -1.88 9.90
N THR A 127 7.62 -2.85 9.42
CA THR A 127 9.07 -2.73 9.21
C THR A 127 9.44 -2.46 7.75
N GLY A 128 8.46 -2.43 6.84
CA GLY A 128 8.68 -2.21 5.41
C GLY A 128 9.09 -3.45 4.61
N GLY A 129 9.23 -4.62 5.25
CA GLY A 129 9.79 -5.81 4.59
C GLY A 129 9.01 -6.30 3.36
N SER A 130 7.68 -6.18 3.33
CA SER A 130 6.85 -6.50 2.16
C SER A 130 7.13 -5.56 1.00
N THR A 131 7.15 -4.27 1.28
CA THR A 131 7.41 -3.21 0.31
C THR A 131 8.83 -3.31 -0.27
N ILE A 132 9.85 -3.53 0.58
CA ILE A 132 11.25 -3.73 0.17
C ILE A 132 11.34 -4.93 -0.78
N LYS A 133 10.74 -6.06 -0.41
CA LYS A 133 10.69 -7.25 -1.27
C LYS A 133 10.01 -7.00 -2.61
N ALA A 134 8.97 -6.15 -2.63
CA ALA A 134 8.31 -5.76 -3.87
C ALA A 134 9.24 -4.89 -4.75
N ILE A 135 9.96 -3.93 -4.16
CA ILE A 135 10.94 -3.09 -4.86
C ILE A 135 12.05 -3.96 -5.49
N GLU A 136 12.63 -4.87 -4.71
CA GLU A 136 13.69 -5.77 -5.18
C GLU A 136 13.22 -6.66 -6.35
N ARG A 137 12.00 -7.21 -6.25
CA ARG A 137 11.44 -8.05 -7.32
C ARG A 137 11.12 -7.25 -8.57
N ALA A 138 10.55 -6.05 -8.45
CA ALA A 138 10.31 -5.16 -9.57
C ALA A 138 11.63 -4.80 -10.28
N GLY A 139 12.66 -4.45 -9.51
CA GLY A 139 14.00 -4.20 -10.04
C GLY A 139 14.62 -5.42 -10.72
N SER A 140 14.43 -6.63 -10.18
CA SER A 140 14.93 -7.87 -10.80
C SER A 140 14.25 -8.22 -12.13
N GLU A 141 13.04 -7.70 -12.38
CA GLU A 141 12.33 -7.79 -13.67
C GLU A 141 12.63 -6.57 -14.58
N GLY A 142 13.58 -5.73 -14.20
CA GLY A 142 14.05 -4.59 -15.00
C GLY A 142 13.18 -3.33 -14.90
N LEU A 143 12.26 -3.24 -13.95
CA LEU A 143 11.45 -2.03 -13.74
C LEU A 143 12.22 -0.95 -12.98
N ASP A 144 12.01 0.31 -13.34
CA ASP A 144 12.54 1.50 -12.63
C ASP A 144 11.56 1.92 -11.53
N VAL A 145 11.86 1.56 -10.28
CA VAL A 145 11.02 1.92 -9.13
C VAL A 145 11.36 3.33 -8.67
N VAL A 146 10.47 4.28 -8.94
CA VAL A 146 10.71 5.71 -8.69
C VAL A 146 10.13 6.21 -7.35
N LYS A 147 9.14 5.52 -6.78
CA LYS A 147 8.46 5.90 -5.54
C LYS A 147 7.82 4.70 -4.86
N ALA A 148 7.65 4.77 -3.55
CA ALA A 148 6.76 3.90 -2.79
C ALA A 148 5.63 4.70 -2.13
N VAL A 149 4.40 4.17 -2.16
CA VAL A 149 3.23 4.76 -1.49
C VAL A 149 2.62 3.72 -0.55
N ILE A 150 2.53 4.06 0.71
CA ILE A 150 2.00 3.22 1.78
C ILE A 150 0.63 3.76 2.19
N LEU A 151 -0.38 2.90 2.26
CA LEU A 151 -1.70 3.35 2.71
C LEU A 151 -1.69 3.68 4.20
N VAL A 152 -1.19 2.78 5.05
CA VAL A 152 -1.08 2.99 6.50
C VAL A 152 0.35 2.75 6.97
N ASP A 153 1.01 3.80 7.45
CA ASP A 153 2.28 3.70 8.17
C ASP A 153 2.01 3.44 9.66
N ARG A 154 2.52 2.33 10.17
CA ARG A 154 2.44 2.00 11.60
C ARG A 154 3.44 2.77 12.46
N GLN A 155 4.32 3.59 11.85
CA GLN A 155 5.38 4.34 12.52
C GLN A 155 6.30 3.46 13.40
N GLU A 156 6.67 2.30 12.85
CA GLU A 156 7.57 1.32 13.50
C GLU A 156 8.90 1.17 12.71
N GLY A 157 9.35 2.24 12.05
CA GLY A 157 10.60 2.29 11.27
C GLY A 157 10.45 1.81 9.82
N GLY A 158 9.22 1.52 9.37
CA GLY A 158 8.98 0.99 8.02
C GLY A 158 9.37 1.93 6.90
N LEU A 159 9.00 3.21 7.00
CA LEU A 159 9.31 4.20 5.96
C LEU A 159 10.81 4.47 5.86
N GLU A 160 11.51 4.52 6.99
CA GLU A 160 12.95 4.70 7.06
C GLU A 160 13.70 3.55 6.37
N ASN A 161 13.26 2.32 6.61
CA ASN A 161 13.82 1.13 5.96
C ASN A 161 13.57 1.13 4.45
N ILE A 162 12.34 1.49 4.01
CA ILE A 162 11.98 1.57 2.59
C ILE A 162 12.80 2.63 1.88
N ARG A 163 13.10 3.79 2.52
CA ARG A 163 13.92 4.88 1.95
C ARG A 163 15.36 4.47 1.62
N GLN A 164 15.86 3.38 2.18
CA GLN A 164 17.16 2.83 1.80
C GLN A 164 17.16 2.19 0.41
N HIS A 165 15.96 1.82 -0.12
CA HIS A 165 15.78 1.16 -1.42
C HIS A 165 15.16 2.08 -2.48
N VAL A 166 14.31 3.01 -2.09
CA VAL A 166 13.73 4.05 -2.95
C VAL A 166 13.60 5.35 -2.16
N LYS A 167 14.11 6.46 -2.69
CA LYS A 167 14.22 7.71 -1.92
C LYS A 167 12.87 8.36 -1.63
N ASP A 168 11.97 8.35 -2.60
CA ASP A 168 10.64 8.97 -2.47
C ASP A 168 9.64 7.96 -1.87
N VAL A 169 9.31 8.14 -0.59
CA VAL A 169 8.35 7.31 0.15
C VAL A 169 7.32 8.18 0.82
N THR A 170 6.04 7.91 0.56
CA THR A 170 4.90 8.65 1.11
C THR A 170 3.93 7.70 1.80
N ALA A 171 3.43 8.07 2.99
CA ALA A 171 2.28 7.43 3.61
C ALA A 171 1.03 8.30 3.46
N ILE A 172 -0.12 7.68 3.19
CA ILE A 172 -1.42 8.36 3.10
C ILE A 172 -1.99 8.61 4.50
N ILE A 173 -1.93 7.60 5.37
CA ILE A 173 -2.45 7.60 6.74
C ILE A 173 -1.33 7.11 7.65
N THR A 174 -1.25 7.69 8.85
CA THR A 174 -0.35 7.23 9.92
C THR A 174 -1.11 6.50 11.02
N ARG A 175 -0.39 5.76 11.85
CA ARG A 175 -0.95 5.18 13.09
C ARG A 175 -1.57 6.27 13.96
N ASP A 176 -0.91 7.41 14.08
CA ASP A 176 -1.36 8.49 14.96
C ASP A 176 -2.68 9.10 14.45
N ASP A 177 -2.86 9.26 13.12
CA ASP A 177 -4.15 9.61 12.50
C ASP A 177 -5.29 8.65 12.94
N LEU A 178 -4.99 7.33 13.01
CA LEU A 178 -5.96 6.31 13.39
C LEU A 178 -6.26 6.29 14.88
N ILE A 179 -5.26 6.51 15.74
CA ILE A 179 -5.45 6.59 17.19
C ILE A 179 -6.27 7.82 17.56
N GLU A 180 -5.96 8.97 16.96
CA GLU A 180 -6.74 10.20 17.13
C GLU A 180 -8.21 10.00 16.75
N GLN A 181 -8.46 9.45 15.56
CA GLN A 181 -9.82 9.15 15.10
C GLN A 181 -10.54 8.12 15.98
N TRP A 182 -9.81 7.10 16.47
CA TRP A 182 -10.37 6.09 17.36
C TRP A 182 -10.81 6.72 18.70
N SER A 183 -10.03 7.64 19.27
CA SER A 183 -10.39 8.33 20.52
C SER A 183 -11.67 9.17 20.38
N VAL A 184 -11.88 9.78 19.19
CA VAL A 184 -13.12 10.51 18.88
C VAL A 184 -14.34 9.59 18.82
N ILE A 185 -14.18 8.39 18.25
CA ILE A 185 -15.30 7.44 18.07
C ILE A 185 -15.62 6.68 19.36
N SER A 186 -14.60 6.34 20.15
CA SER A 186 -14.76 5.50 21.35
C SER A 186 -15.21 6.27 22.59
N GLY A 187 -15.12 7.61 22.53
CA GLY A 187 -15.41 8.46 23.68
C GLY A 187 -14.38 8.32 24.80
N PRO A 188 -14.47 9.16 25.84
CA PRO A 188 -13.68 9.03 27.05
C PRO A 188 -14.06 7.79 27.86
#